data_ccc214e4f6ac9143ededcb1daca7cb53
#
_entry.id   ccc214e4f6ac9143ededcb1daca7cb53
#
_cell.length_a   1.000
_cell.length_b   1.000
_cell.length_c   1.000
_cell.angle_alpha   90.00
_cell.angle_beta   90.00
_cell.angle_gamma   90.00
#
_symmetry.space_group_name_H-M   'P 1'
#
loop_
_entity.id
_entity.type
_entity.pdbx_description
1 polymer ?
#
loop_
_entity_poly.entity_id
_entity_poly.type
_entity_poly.pdbx_seq_one_letter_code
_entity_poly.pdbx_strand_id
1 'polypeptide(L)'
;MIDRMAEMGITLDVSHLSDQAFYEAFELSPLPHIATHSNFRAVCDHDRNLTDNMAKMIAARGGVIGLNLCPRFLSEDGYADTDDILRHVDHGLSLVGDRALAFGFDIDGTDGEYPMGIDATRSIHDQVIELLLSKYPVSTVERIAGENVIEFLKGNLIS
;
A
#
# COMPACT_ATOMS: atom_id res chain seq x y z
N MET A 1 22.49 11.40 0.81
CA MET A 1 21.20 11.77 0.15
C MET A 1 20.03 11.56 1.09
N ILE A 2 19.82 10.39 1.65
CA ILE A 2 18.71 10.06 2.58
C ILE A 2 18.70 10.98 3.81
N ASP A 3 19.86 11.22 4.44
CA ASP A 3 19.96 12.17 5.57
C ASP A 3 19.47 13.56 5.19
N ARG A 4 19.79 14.02 3.97
CA ARG A 4 19.36 15.34 3.50
C ARG A 4 17.87 15.39 3.22
N MET A 5 17.26 14.30 2.75
CA MET A 5 15.79 14.18 2.61
C MET A 5 15.14 14.29 3.99
N ALA A 6 15.67 13.58 4.98
CA ALA A 6 15.19 13.63 6.36
C ALA A 6 15.24 15.06 6.95
N GLU A 7 16.38 15.76 6.78
CA GLU A 7 16.53 17.16 7.23
C GLU A 7 15.53 18.12 6.56
N MET A 8 15.09 17.81 5.35
CA MET A 8 14.16 18.64 4.57
C MET A 8 12.69 18.24 4.76
N GLY A 9 12.40 17.23 5.61
CA GLY A 9 11.05 16.70 5.79
C GLY A 9 10.52 15.96 4.54
N ILE A 10 11.42 15.40 3.72
CA ILE A 10 11.05 14.62 2.53
C ILE A 10 10.95 13.15 2.93
N THR A 11 9.76 12.58 2.83
CA THR A 11 9.50 11.16 3.07
C THR A 11 10.01 10.32 1.89
N LEU A 12 10.68 9.21 2.19
CA LEU A 12 11.08 8.25 1.18
C LEU A 12 9.92 7.30 0.86
N ASP A 13 9.56 7.22 -0.41
CA ASP A 13 8.70 6.18 -0.95
C ASP A 13 9.56 4.98 -1.34
N VAL A 14 9.19 3.80 -0.81
CA VAL A 14 9.90 2.56 -1.08
C VAL A 14 9.27 1.73 -2.19
N SER A 15 8.13 2.16 -2.74
CA SER A 15 7.57 1.53 -3.94
C SER A 15 8.58 1.59 -5.10
N HIS A 16 8.71 0.52 -5.86
CA HIS A 16 9.72 0.34 -6.92
C HIS A 16 11.18 0.10 -6.47
N LEU A 17 11.50 0.13 -5.20
CA LEU A 17 12.83 -0.27 -4.76
C LEU A 17 13.03 -1.79 -4.92
N SER A 18 14.24 -2.20 -5.31
CA SER A 18 14.63 -3.60 -5.16
C SER A 18 14.71 -3.96 -3.68
N ASP A 19 14.64 -5.27 -3.36
CA ASP A 19 14.75 -5.75 -1.99
C ASP A 19 16.03 -5.22 -1.31
N GLN A 20 17.16 -5.25 -2.01
CA GLN A 20 18.42 -4.72 -1.50
C GLN A 20 18.31 -3.23 -1.18
N ALA A 21 17.81 -2.42 -2.11
CA ALA A 21 17.67 -0.97 -1.92
C ALA A 21 16.69 -0.63 -0.79
N PHE A 22 15.63 -1.45 -0.62
CA PHE A 22 14.72 -1.32 0.52
C PHE A 22 15.44 -1.46 1.85
N TYR A 23 16.21 -2.55 2.05
CA TYR A 23 16.93 -2.79 3.30
C TYR A 23 18.00 -1.73 3.54
N GLU A 24 18.75 -1.33 2.52
CA GLU A 24 19.74 -0.24 2.62
C GLU A 24 19.08 1.09 3.03
N ALA A 25 17.90 1.42 2.48
CA ALA A 25 17.16 2.61 2.85
C ALA A 25 16.74 2.59 4.34
N PHE A 26 16.29 1.43 4.82
CA PHE A 26 15.91 1.25 6.22
C PHE A 26 17.10 1.28 7.18
N GLU A 27 18.31 0.85 6.77
CA GLU A 27 19.52 0.99 7.56
C GLU A 27 20.00 2.44 7.64
N LEU A 28 19.89 3.19 6.55
CA LEU A 28 20.37 4.55 6.43
C LEU A 28 19.45 5.61 7.07
N SER A 29 18.17 5.33 7.25
CA SER A 29 17.22 6.27 7.83
C SER A 29 16.34 5.64 8.89
N PRO A 30 16.27 6.20 10.11
CA PRO A 30 15.34 5.76 11.14
C PRO A 30 13.91 6.31 10.95
N LEU A 31 13.69 7.22 9.99
CA LEU A 31 12.41 7.87 9.77
C LEU A 31 11.36 6.91 9.20
N PRO A 32 10.08 7.20 9.39
CA PRO A 32 9.02 6.47 8.72
C PRO A 32 9.15 6.58 7.19
N HIS A 33 8.95 5.46 6.50
CA HIS A 33 8.89 5.38 5.05
C HIS A 33 7.50 4.99 4.62
N ILE A 34 7.11 5.32 3.40
CA ILE A 34 5.82 4.97 2.80
C ILE A 34 6.05 4.05 1.61
N ALA A 35 5.22 3.03 1.47
CA ALA A 35 5.03 2.35 0.19
C ALA A 35 3.74 2.90 -0.42
N THR A 36 3.84 3.84 -1.34
CA THR A 36 2.66 4.52 -1.88
C THR A 36 1.73 3.59 -2.66
N HIS A 37 2.29 2.52 -3.30
CA HIS A 37 1.52 1.58 -4.11
C HIS A 37 2.23 0.21 -4.19
N SER A 38 2.01 -0.64 -3.19
CA SER A 38 2.61 -2.00 -3.12
C SER A 38 1.66 -2.97 -2.42
N ASN A 39 1.62 -4.19 -2.93
CA ASN A 39 0.84 -5.28 -2.36
C ASN A 39 1.73 -6.25 -1.55
N PHE A 40 1.29 -7.49 -1.32
CA PHE A 40 1.97 -8.46 -0.49
C PHE A 40 2.45 -9.66 -1.31
N ARG A 41 3.75 -9.96 -1.24
CA ARG A 41 4.40 -11.05 -1.98
C ARG A 41 3.89 -12.43 -1.55
N ALA A 42 3.47 -12.57 -0.31
CA ALA A 42 2.87 -13.81 0.19
C ALA A 42 1.50 -14.15 -0.45
N VAL A 43 0.83 -13.17 -1.08
CA VAL A 43 -0.46 -13.36 -1.78
C VAL A 43 -0.25 -13.50 -3.29
N CYS A 44 0.65 -12.71 -3.86
CA CYS A 44 1.06 -12.76 -5.26
C CYS A 44 2.58 -12.57 -5.32
N ASP A 45 3.31 -13.64 -5.70
CA ASP A 45 4.79 -13.66 -5.72
C ASP A 45 5.33 -12.86 -6.91
N HIS A 46 5.38 -11.55 -6.72
CA HIS A 46 5.88 -10.60 -7.69
C HIS A 46 6.87 -9.61 -7.03
N ASP A 47 7.97 -9.29 -7.71
CA ASP A 47 9.03 -8.42 -7.18
C ASP A 47 8.56 -7.00 -6.80
N ARG A 48 7.44 -6.53 -7.38
CA ARG A 48 6.81 -5.26 -7.02
C ARG A 48 6.09 -5.29 -5.67
N ASN A 49 5.79 -6.48 -5.16
CA ASN A 49 5.10 -6.69 -3.90
C ASN A 49 6.10 -6.81 -2.73
N LEU A 50 5.68 -6.33 -1.57
CA LEU A 50 6.47 -6.37 -0.35
C LEU A 50 6.49 -7.77 0.25
N THR A 51 7.64 -8.20 0.74
CA THR A 51 7.69 -9.36 1.63
C THR A 51 7.03 -9.01 2.97
N ASP A 52 6.59 -10.02 3.72
CA ASP A 52 6.01 -9.83 5.05
C ASP A 52 6.96 -9.10 6.01
N ASN A 53 8.27 -9.35 5.89
CA ASN A 53 9.25 -8.65 6.68
C ASN A 53 9.33 -7.15 6.34
N MET A 54 9.33 -6.81 5.06
CA MET A 54 9.31 -5.41 4.61
C MET A 54 8.05 -4.68 5.11
N ALA A 55 6.88 -5.30 4.97
CA ALA A 55 5.62 -4.74 5.43
C ALA A 55 5.63 -4.47 6.95
N LYS A 56 6.13 -5.44 7.75
CA LYS A 56 6.30 -5.27 9.19
C LYS A 56 7.29 -4.14 9.54
N MET A 57 8.38 -4.00 8.79
CA MET A 57 9.35 -2.93 9.01
C MET A 57 8.74 -1.54 8.74
N ILE A 58 7.95 -1.40 7.66
CA ILE A 58 7.21 -0.16 7.36
C ILE A 58 6.27 0.18 8.52
N ALA A 59 5.40 -0.76 8.89
CA ALA A 59 4.41 -0.58 9.95
C ALA A 59 5.05 -0.28 11.32
N ALA A 60 6.13 -0.97 11.68
CA ALA A 60 6.84 -0.78 12.95
C ALA A 60 7.45 0.62 13.11
N ARG A 61 7.71 1.32 12.00
CA ARG A 61 8.18 2.71 12.00
C ARG A 61 7.05 3.74 11.83
N GLY A 62 5.80 3.32 11.87
CA GLY A 62 4.65 4.20 11.66
C GLY A 62 4.44 4.61 10.20
N GLY A 63 5.00 3.84 9.27
CA GLY A 63 4.77 4.02 7.84
C GLY A 63 3.44 3.44 7.37
N VAL A 64 3.10 3.69 6.11
CA VAL A 64 1.84 3.30 5.49
C VAL A 64 2.11 2.55 4.18
N ILE A 65 1.28 1.55 3.89
CA ILE A 65 1.33 0.71 2.70
C ILE A 65 0.06 0.94 1.88
N GLY A 66 0.20 1.57 0.74
CA GLY A 66 -0.88 1.78 -0.23
C GLY A 66 -1.06 0.55 -1.11
N LEU A 67 -2.28 0.02 -1.14
CA LEU A 67 -2.64 -1.15 -1.94
C LEU A 67 -2.80 -0.78 -3.42
N ASN A 68 -2.05 -1.45 -4.29
CA ASN A 68 -2.05 -1.25 -5.74
C ASN A 68 -3.16 -2.06 -6.40
N LEU A 69 -3.80 -1.54 -7.45
CA LEU A 69 -4.87 -2.24 -8.20
C LEU A 69 -4.41 -2.85 -9.53
N CYS A 70 -3.12 -2.80 -9.86
CA CYS A 70 -2.62 -3.45 -11.07
C CYS A 70 -2.84 -4.96 -11.00
N PRO A 71 -3.58 -5.58 -11.96
CA PRO A 71 -3.91 -7.00 -11.91
C PRO A 71 -2.70 -7.92 -11.76
N ARG A 72 -1.58 -7.58 -12.40
CA ARG A 72 -0.32 -8.34 -12.35
C ARG A 72 0.32 -8.39 -10.97
N PHE A 73 -0.05 -7.48 -10.06
CA PHE A 73 0.46 -7.43 -8.68
C PHE A 73 -0.56 -7.95 -7.66
N LEU A 74 -1.77 -8.29 -8.13
CA LEU A 74 -2.83 -8.87 -7.32
C LEU A 74 -2.93 -10.38 -7.48
N SER A 75 -2.66 -10.91 -8.69
CA SER A 75 -2.77 -12.34 -9.01
C SER A 75 -1.59 -12.80 -9.87
N GLU A 76 -1.09 -14.03 -9.60
CA GLU A 76 0.09 -14.60 -10.27
C GLU A 76 -0.12 -14.87 -11.77
N ASP A 77 -1.35 -15.14 -12.19
CA ASP A 77 -1.70 -15.34 -13.59
C ASP A 77 -1.92 -14.02 -14.35
N GLY A 78 -1.85 -12.89 -13.66
CA GLY A 78 -2.06 -11.55 -14.21
C GLY A 78 -3.51 -11.19 -14.46
N TYR A 79 -4.46 -12.08 -14.11
CA TYR A 79 -5.89 -11.84 -14.14
C TYR A 79 -6.40 -11.74 -12.71
N ALA A 80 -6.82 -10.57 -12.30
CA ALA A 80 -7.31 -10.32 -10.96
C ALA A 80 -8.81 -9.98 -10.97
N ASP A 81 -9.45 -10.26 -9.86
CA ASP A 81 -10.82 -9.84 -9.59
C ASP A 81 -10.94 -9.15 -8.20
N THR A 82 -12.15 -8.84 -7.79
CA THR A 82 -12.39 -8.19 -6.49
C THR A 82 -12.02 -9.06 -5.30
N ASP A 83 -12.03 -10.38 -5.43
CA ASP A 83 -11.61 -11.30 -4.35
C ASP A 83 -10.09 -11.25 -4.15
N ASP A 84 -9.32 -10.99 -5.22
CA ASP A 84 -7.87 -10.79 -5.11
C ASP A 84 -7.54 -9.53 -4.32
N ILE A 85 -8.29 -8.44 -4.53
CA ILE A 85 -8.16 -7.22 -3.71
C ILE A 85 -8.39 -7.57 -2.23
N LEU A 86 -9.48 -8.30 -1.94
CA LEU A 86 -9.81 -8.70 -0.57
C LEU A 86 -8.74 -9.62 0.05
N ARG A 87 -8.12 -10.51 -0.73
CA ARG A 87 -7.02 -11.36 -0.24
C ARG A 87 -5.81 -10.53 0.23
N HIS A 88 -5.44 -9.51 -0.53
CA HIS A 88 -4.35 -8.60 -0.12
C HIS A 88 -4.72 -7.79 1.12
N VAL A 89 -5.97 -7.30 1.21
CA VAL A 89 -6.46 -6.59 2.41
C VAL A 89 -6.46 -7.51 3.62
N ASP A 90 -6.98 -8.75 3.52
CA ASP A 90 -6.99 -9.73 4.61
C ASP A 90 -5.57 -10.02 5.11
N HIS A 91 -4.64 -10.25 4.17
CA HIS A 91 -3.24 -10.51 4.52
C HIS A 91 -2.62 -9.31 5.25
N GLY A 92 -2.79 -8.12 4.72
CA GLY A 92 -2.28 -6.90 5.34
C GLY A 92 -2.86 -6.65 6.72
N LEU A 93 -4.19 -6.77 6.89
CA LEU A 93 -4.85 -6.64 8.20
C LEU A 93 -4.33 -7.65 9.22
N SER A 94 -4.12 -8.90 8.80
CA SER A 94 -3.60 -9.94 9.69
C SER A 94 -2.14 -9.72 10.07
N LEU A 95 -1.35 -9.12 9.18
CA LEU A 95 0.10 -8.98 9.32
C LEU A 95 0.52 -7.72 10.08
N VAL A 96 -0.09 -6.58 9.76
CA VAL A 96 0.30 -5.24 10.24
C VAL A 96 -0.85 -4.44 10.87
N GLY A 97 -2.07 -4.97 10.83
CA GLY A 97 -3.27 -4.29 11.34
C GLY A 97 -3.79 -3.19 10.41
N ASP A 98 -4.88 -2.55 10.85
CA ASP A 98 -5.62 -1.57 10.04
C ASP A 98 -4.99 -0.17 9.98
N ARG A 99 -3.97 0.11 10.82
CA ARG A 99 -3.33 1.43 10.90
C ARG A 99 -2.19 1.64 9.90
N ALA A 100 -1.74 0.58 9.25
CA ALA A 100 -0.62 0.64 8.30
C ALA A 100 -1.05 0.46 6.84
N LEU A 101 -2.35 0.30 6.56
CA LEU A 101 -2.87 0.11 5.21
C LEU A 101 -3.52 1.38 4.67
N ALA A 102 -3.43 1.59 3.37
CA ALA A 102 -4.09 2.68 2.66
C ALA A 102 -4.45 2.30 1.23
N PHE A 103 -5.19 3.17 0.54
CA PHE A 103 -5.33 3.09 -0.91
C PHE A 103 -4.10 3.70 -1.60
N GLY A 104 -3.56 2.99 -2.57
CA GLY A 104 -2.45 3.39 -3.41
C GLY A 104 -2.63 2.83 -4.82
N PHE A 105 -3.78 3.10 -5.43
CA PHE A 105 -4.31 2.36 -6.59
C PHE A 105 -3.45 2.43 -7.84
N ASP A 106 -2.61 3.47 -7.96
CA ASP A 106 -1.73 3.67 -9.12
C ASP A 106 -2.49 3.66 -10.46
N ILE A 107 -3.63 4.38 -10.49
CA ILE A 107 -4.61 4.33 -11.57
C ILE A 107 -3.98 4.60 -12.95
N ASP A 108 -3.09 5.59 -13.03
CA ASP A 108 -2.40 5.93 -14.28
C ASP A 108 -1.28 4.92 -14.63
N GLY A 109 -0.77 4.18 -13.65
CA GLY A 109 0.27 3.16 -13.80
C GLY A 109 -0.23 1.78 -14.19
N THR A 110 -1.56 1.56 -14.23
CA THR A 110 -2.17 0.28 -14.59
C THR A 110 -2.33 0.08 -16.10
N ASP A 111 -1.93 1.05 -16.94
CA ASP A 111 -2.19 1.05 -18.39
C ASP A 111 -3.69 0.92 -18.74
N GLY A 112 -4.59 1.29 -17.82
CA GLY A 112 -6.04 1.16 -17.96
C GLY A 112 -6.56 -0.24 -17.68
N GLU A 113 -5.74 -1.14 -17.16
CA GLU A 113 -6.14 -2.46 -16.73
C GLU A 113 -6.57 -2.43 -15.26
N TYR A 114 -7.72 -3.00 -14.96
CA TYR A 114 -8.27 -3.10 -13.62
C TYR A 114 -8.76 -4.52 -13.32
N PRO A 115 -8.83 -4.91 -12.02
CA PRO A 115 -9.42 -6.19 -11.63
C PRO A 115 -10.84 -6.33 -12.15
N MET A 116 -11.21 -7.54 -12.52
CA MET A 116 -12.57 -7.88 -12.95
C MET A 116 -13.56 -7.52 -11.83
N GLY A 117 -14.65 -6.80 -12.20
CA GLY A 117 -15.61 -6.25 -11.24
C GLY A 117 -15.37 -4.78 -10.89
N ILE A 118 -14.24 -4.18 -11.30
CA ILE A 118 -13.99 -2.73 -11.20
C ILE A 118 -14.35 -2.08 -12.55
N ASP A 119 -15.31 -1.16 -12.53
CA ASP A 119 -15.75 -0.40 -13.68
C ASP A 119 -15.00 0.93 -13.79
N ALA A 120 -14.09 1.05 -14.76
CA ALA A 120 -13.28 2.23 -14.97
C ALA A 120 -14.07 3.52 -15.31
N THR A 121 -15.36 3.39 -15.66
CA THR A 121 -16.23 4.55 -15.94
C THR A 121 -16.86 5.17 -14.69
N ARG A 122 -16.72 4.50 -13.53
CA ARG A 122 -17.17 4.95 -12.22
C ARG A 122 -15.99 5.34 -11.34
N SER A 123 -16.24 6.03 -10.24
CA SER A 123 -15.22 6.26 -9.21
C SER A 123 -14.66 4.93 -8.70
N ILE A 124 -13.39 4.65 -8.97
CA ILE A 124 -12.70 3.44 -8.51
C ILE A 124 -12.63 3.41 -6.98
N HIS A 125 -12.37 4.58 -6.36
CA HIS A 125 -12.35 4.70 -4.91
C HIS A 125 -13.67 4.27 -4.27
N ASP A 126 -14.81 4.75 -4.79
CA ASP A 126 -16.12 4.41 -4.24
C ASP A 126 -16.41 2.93 -4.39
N GLN A 127 -16.05 2.32 -5.52
CA GLN A 127 -16.25 0.88 -5.74
C GLN A 127 -15.42 0.03 -4.77
N VAL A 128 -14.16 0.41 -4.52
CA VAL A 128 -13.32 -0.31 -3.55
C VAL A 128 -13.82 -0.08 -2.13
N ILE A 129 -14.30 1.12 -1.78
CA ILE A 129 -14.95 1.38 -0.49
C ILE A 129 -16.20 0.49 -0.34
N GLU A 130 -17.09 0.44 -1.34
CA GLU A 130 -18.27 -0.44 -1.34
C GLU A 130 -17.88 -1.91 -1.14
N LEU A 131 -16.84 -2.37 -1.85
CA LEU A 131 -16.31 -3.72 -1.71
C LEU A 131 -15.83 -3.99 -0.28
N LEU A 132 -15.01 -3.11 0.30
CA LEU A 132 -14.48 -3.29 1.64
C LEU A 132 -15.58 -3.23 2.70
N LEU A 133 -16.57 -2.34 2.56
CA LEU A 133 -17.71 -2.25 3.48
C LEU A 133 -18.59 -3.51 3.47
N SER A 134 -18.55 -4.32 2.42
CA SER A 134 -19.23 -5.62 2.39
C SER A 134 -18.63 -6.66 3.35
N LYS A 135 -17.37 -6.45 3.80
CA LYS A 135 -16.61 -7.43 4.56
C LYS A 135 -16.03 -6.91 5.89
N TYR A 136 -15.67 -5.63 5.95
CA TYR A 136 -14.96 -5.06 7.09
C TYR A 136 -15.79 -4.00 7.83
N PRO A 137 -15.49 -3.74 9.12
CA PRO A 137 -16.12 -2.66 9.87
C PRO A 137 -15.85 -1.29 9.21
N VAL A 138 -16.82 -0.39 9.32
CA VAL A 138 -16.71 0.99 8.77
C VAL A 138 -15.43 1.67 9.22
N SER A 139 -15.08 1.58 10.51
CA SER A 139 -13.86 2.21 11.06
C SER A 139 -12.56 1.69 10.43
N THR A 140 -12.50 0.42 10.04
CA THR A 140 -11.35 -0.14 9.32
C THR A 140 -11.29 0.41 7.90
N VAL A 141 -12.45 0.51 7.23
CA VAL A 141 -12.53 1.03 5.86
C VAL A 141 -12.16 2.51 5.82
N GLU A 142 -12.66 3.34 6.75
CA GLU A 142 -12.32 4.77 6.86
C GLU A 142 -10.80 4.99 7.01
N ARG A 143 -10.14 4.16 7.85
CA ARG A 143 -8.68 4.21 8.00
C ARG A 143 -7.97 3.91 6.71
N ILE A 144 -8.31 2.82 6.05
CA ILE A 144 -7.68 2.40 4.77
C ILE A 144 -7.97 3.42 3.67
N ALA A 145 -9.18 3.97 3.63
CA ALA A 145 -9.61 4.91 2.60
C ALA A 145 -8.90 6.28 2.67
N GLY A 146 -8.37 6.68 3.84
CA GLY A 146 -7.67 7.96 3.90
C GLY A 146 -7.13 8.37 5.26
N GLU A 147 -7.72 7.98 6.39
CA GLU A 147 -7.29 8.46 7.71
C GLU A 147 -5.82 8.14 8.00
N ASN A 148 -5.36 6.92 7.68
CA ASN A 148 -3.98 6.52 7.92
C ASN A 148 -2.97 7.39 7.14
N VAL A 149 -3.25 7.74 5.89
CA VAL A 149 -2.40 8.63 5.09
C VAL A 149 -2.41 10.04 5.68
N ILE A 150 -3.58 10.53 6.11
CA ILE A 150 -3.71 11.85 6.74
C ILE A 150 -2.91 11.90 8.05
N GLU A 151 -3.00 10.86 8.89
CA GLU A 151 -2.23 10.77 10.14
C GLU A 151 -0.72 10.71 9.85
N PHE A 152 -0.31 9.89 8.87
CA PHE A 152 1.09 9.81 8.45
C PHE A 152 1.63 11.17 7.97
N LEU A 153 0.90 11.88 7.12
CA LEU A 153 1.31 13.18 6.58
C LEU A 153 1.40 14.24 7.69
N LYS A 154 0.43 14.29 8.62
CA LYS A 154 0.47 15.20 9.76
C LYS A 154 1.66 14.95 10.67
N GLY A 155 2.04 13.71 10.86
CA GLY A 155 3.19 13.33 11.71
C GLY A 155 4.55 13.59 11.09
N ASN A 156 4.65 13.58 9.75
CA ASN A 156 5.94 13.53 9.06
C ASN A 156 6.23 14.71 8.12
N LEU A 157 5.21 15.45 7.66
CA LEU A 157 5.39 16.54 6.70
C LEU A 157 5.01 17.92 7.28
N ILE A 158 4.39 17.98 8.45
CA ILE A 158 3.88 19.22 9.05
C ILE A 158 4.56 19.45 10.42
N SER A 159 5.88 19.52 10.41
CA SER A 159 6.65 19.94 11.61
C SER A 159 7.43 21.23 11.33
#